data_494b6b87ffd67be7b245cf26f38889b3
#
_entry.id   494b6b87ffd67be7b245cf26f38889b3
#
_cell.length_a   1.000
_cell.length_b   1.000
_cell.length_c   1.000
_cell.angle_alpha   90.00
_cell.angle_beta   90.00
_cell.angle_gamma   90.00
#
_symmetry.space_group_name_H-M   'P 1'
#
loop_
_entity.id
_entity.type
_entity.pdbx_description
1 polymer ?
#
loop_
_entity_poly.entity_id
_entity_poly.type
_entity_poly.pdbx_seq_one_letter_code
_entity_poly.pdbx_strand_id
1 'polypeptide(L)'
;TVVRELMTTLLGEDAMLSQSHHNCVMTKQPGYSSVTLWHQDNRYWHFDREHLISSWLALGEERINNGCLRVIPGSHTHEFSSGRLDADLFLRTDLPENKGLIKQARPIELNEGDLLLFHSRLFHAASRNRTDRVKYSLAFTYHGVSNVPIERTRSARFPSIALAPPPISAST
;
A
#
# COMPACT_ATOMS: atom_id res chain seq x y z
N THR A 1 -13.14 3.71 16.01
CA THR A 1 -13.45 2.77 14.90
C THR A 1 -12.36 1.73 14.76
N VAL A 2 -12.69 0.52 14.30
CA VAL A 2 -11.76 -0.61 14.14
C VAL A 2 -10.50 -0.21 13.37
N VAL A 3 -10.66 0.52 12.24
CA VAL A 3 -9.51 0.96 11.41
C VAL A 3 -8.57 1.87 12.21
N ARG A 4 -9.09 2.81 12.99
CA ARG A 4 -8.26 3.68 13.82
C ARG A 4 -7.44 2.88 14.82
N GLU A 5 -8.07 1.97 15.55
CA GLU A 5 -7.41 1.15 16.57
C GLU A 5 -6.32 0.27 15.97
N LEU A 6 -6.60 -0.36 14.81
CA LEU A 6 -5.61 -1.13 14.07
C LEU A 6 -4.42 -0.27 13.63
N MET A 7 -4.68 0.93 13.06
CA MET A 7 -3.62 1.83 12.61
C MET A 7 -2.78 2.36 13.77
N THR A 8 -3.41 2.77 14.88
CA THR A 8 -2.70 3.22 16.08
C THR A 8 -1.82 2.09 16.65
N THR A 9 -2.32 0.85 16.66
CA THR A 9 -1.54 -0.31 17.12
C THR A 9 -0.34 -0.58 16.20
N LEU A 10 -0.54 -0.57 14.88
CA LEU A 10 0.52 -0.85 13.91
C LEU A 10 1.58 0.25 13.83
N LEU A 11 1.17 1.50 14.02
CA LEU A 11 2.08 2.66 13.97
C LEU A 11 2.74 2.95 15.33
N GLY A 12 2.15 2.46 16.44
CA GLY A 12 2.62 2.70 17.80
C GLY A 12 2.31 4.11 18.33
N GLU A 13 1.52 4.89 17.60
CA GLU A 13 1.13 6.27 17.92
C GLU A 13 -0.19 6.64 17.22
N ASP A 14 -0.73 7.82 17.50
CA ASP A 14 -1.95 8.30 16.83
C ASP A 14 -1.78 8.34 15.31
N ALA A 15 -2.76 7.78 14.63
CA ALA A 15 -2.71 7.61 13.19
C ALA A 15 -3.27 8.83 12.44
N MET A 16 -2.58 9.18 11.36
CA MET A 16 -2.94 10.23 10.42
C MET A 16 -3.20 9.61 9.04
N LEU A 17 -4.23 10.05 8.35
CA LEU A 17 -4.49 9.72 6.94
C LEU A 17 -3.78 10.74 6.05
N SER A 18 -2.87 10.29 5.19
CA SER A 18 -2.26 11.15 4.18
C SER A 18 -3.25 11.48 3.07
N GLN A 19 -3.47 12.77 2.80
CA GLN A 19 -4.32 13.21 1.68
C GLN A 19 -3.58 13.25 0.33
N SER A 20 -2.25 13.21 0.36
CA SER A 20 -1.42 13.40 -0.84
C SER A 20 -1.16 12.11 -1.62
N HIS A 21 -1.51 10.95 -1.08
CA HIS A 21 -1.19 9.64 -1.65
C HIS A 21 -2.32 8.64 -1.45
N HIS A 22 -2.51 7.77 -2.45
CA HIS A 22 -3.35 6.57 -2.40
C HIS A 22 -4.70 6.71 -1.69
N ASN A 23 -5.44 7.77 -1.98
CA ASN A 23 -6.84 7.91 -1.54
C ASN A 23 -7.74 7.75 -2.77
N CYS A 24 -7.81 6.56 -3.28
CA CYS A 24 -8.45 6.33 -4.58
C CYS A 24 -9.05 4.93 -4.71
N VAL A 25 -10.01 4.84 -5.61
CA VAL A 25 -10.48 3.56 -6.14
C VAL A 25 -9.48 3.06 -7.17
N MET A 26 -8.89 1.92 -6.90
CA MET A 26 -8.02 1.22 -7.83
C MET A 26 -8.85 0.27 -8.69
N THR A 27 -8.70 0.35 -10.00
CA THR A 27 -9.47 -0.50 -10.92
C THR A 27 -8.55 -1.33 -11.80
N LYS A 28 -8.97 -2.55 -12.11
CA LYS A 28 -8.38 -3.37 -13.17
C LYS A 28 -9.45 -3.76 -14.16
N GLN A 29 -9.43 -3.07 -15.29
CA GLN A 29 -10.38 -3.30 -16.39
C GLN A 29 -10.06 -4.60 -17.15
N PRO A 30 -11.07 -5.38 -17.55
CA PRO A 30 -10.89 -6.51 -18.45
C PRO A 30 -10.19 -6.09 -19.75
N GLY A 31 -9.19 -6.85 -20.16
CA GLY A 31 -8.48 -6.64 -21.43
C GLY A 31 -7.56 -5.42 -21.49
N TYR A 32 -7.78 -4.39 -20.69
CA TYR A 32 -7.04 -3.12 -20.74
C TYR A 32 -6.14 -2.87 -19.52
N SER A 33 -6.24 -3.70 -18.46
CA SER A 33 -5.44 -3.49 -17.27
C SER A 33 -3.96 -3.73 -17.52
N SER A 34 -3.12 -2.85 -16.99
CA SER A 34 -1.67 -3.02 -16.99
C SER A 34 -1.19 -4.01 -15.92
N VAL A 35 0.03 -4.50 -16.08
CA VAL A 35 0.78 -5.13 -15.00
C VAL A 35 1.28 -4.03 -14.06
N THR A 36 1.12 -4.23 -12.76
CA THR A 36 1.81 -3.42 -11.75
C THR A 36 3.13 -4.10 -11.44
N LEU A 37 4.24 -3.43 -11.74
CA LEU A 37 5.58 -3.96 -11.51
C LEU A 37 5.91 -4.06 -10.03
N TRP A 38 6.89 -4.87 -9.66
CA TRP A 38 7.36 -5.03 -8.29
C TRP A 38 7.91 -3.72 -7.74
N HIS A 39 7.28 -3.15 -6.75
CA HIS A 39 7.66 -1.88 -6.13
C HIS A 39 7.31 -1.85 -4.64
N GLN A 40 7.84 -0.87 -3.97
CA GLN A 40 7.49 -0.44 -2.63
C GLN A 40 6.76 0.90 -2.74
N ASP A 41 5.72 1.13 -1.94
CA ASP A 41 4.95 2.38 -1.98
C ASP A 41 5.81 3.59 -1.60
N ASN A 42 6.85 3.41 -0.80
CA ASN A 42 7.81 4.44 -0.42
C ASN A 42 8.41 5.20 -1.62
N ARG A 43 8.46 4.61 -2.81
CA ARG A 43 8.93 5.32 -4.01
C ARG A 43 8.15 6.60 -4.32
N TYR A 44 6.94 6.71 -3.82
CA TYR A 44 6.05 7.84 -4.05
C TYR A 44 6.02 8.84 -2.89
N TRP A 45 6.57 8.46 -1.73
CA TRP A 45 6.33 9.15 -0.47
C TRP A 45 7.61 9.70 0.13
N HIS A 46 7.53 10.93 0.61
CA HIS A 46 8.66 11.64 1.21
C HIS A 46 8.24 12.06 2.63
N PHE A 47 8.58 11.23 3.60
CA PHE A 47 8.34 11.42 5.03
C PHE A 47 9.67 11.31 5.77
N ASP A 48 9.74 11.81 6.99
CA ASP A 48 10.95 11.71 7.83
C ASP A 48 11.36 10.25 8.05
N ARG A 49 10.37 9.36 8.14
CA ARG A 49 10.58 7.91 8.29
C ARG A 49 9.75 7.15 7.26
N GLU A 50 10.32 6.07 6.78
CA GLU A 50 9.63 5.17 5.85
C GLU A 50 8.60 4.24 6.53
N HIS A 51 8.10 4.64 7.70
CA HIS A 51 7.14 3.89 8.49
C HIS A 51 5.71 4.40 8.19
N LEU A 52 5.15 3.90 7.11
CA LEU A 52 3.76 4.15 6.71
C LEU A 52 3.06 2.81 6.48
N ILE A 53 1.74 2.80 6.61
CA ILE A 53 0.89 1.63 6.37
C ILE A 53 -0.05 1.93 5.22
N SER A 54 -0.03 1.07 4.21
CA SER A 54 -1.04 1.02 3.17
C SER A 54 -2.21 0.16 3.64
N SER A 55 -3.43 0.64 3.43
CA SER A 55 -4.63 -0.18 3.54
C SER A 55 -5.20 -0.43 2.15
N TRP A 56 -5.63 -1.66 1.92
CA TRP A 56 -6.22 -2.12 0.69
C TRP A 56 -7.52 -2.85 1.01
N LEU A 57 -8.65 -2.20 0.72
CA LEU A 57 -9.98 -2.76 0.94
C LEU A 57 -10.50 -3.33 -0.38
N ALA A 58 -10.82 -4.61 -0.39
CA ALA A 58 -11.45 -5.28 -1.52
C ALA A 58 -12.92 -4.87 -1.65
N LEU A 59 -13.30 -4.27 -2.79
CA LEU A 59 -14.69 -3.90 -3.12
C LEU A 59 -15.40 -4.98 -3.97
N GLY A 60 -14.85 -6.16 -3.98
CA GLY A 60 -15.30 -7.34 -4.67
C GLY A 60 -14.22 -8.41 -4.54
N GLU A 61 -14.47 -9.59 -5.07
CA GLU A 61 -13.48 -10.66 -5.02
C GLU A 61 -12.17 -10.29 -5.72
N GLU A 62 -11.04 -10.53 -5.05
CA GLU A 62 -9.71 -10.44 -5.63
C GLU A 62 -9.10 -11.84 -5.72
N ARG A 63 -8.77 -12.25 -6.93
CA ARG A 63 -8.24 -13.57 -7.26
C ARG A 63 -7.02 -13.46 -8.17
N ILE A 64 -6.27 -14.54 -8.32
CA ILE A 64 -5.09 -14.57 -9.20
C ILE A 64 -5.45 -14.19 -10.64
N ASN A 65 -6.59 -14.66 -11.14
CA ASN A 65 -7.02 -14.42 -12.52
C ASN A 65 -7.51 -12.99 -12.79
N ASN A 66 -7.99 -12.25 -11.78
CA ASN A 66 -8.40 -10.85 -11.93
C ASN A 66 -7.34 -9.85 -11.46
N GLY A 67 -6.13 -10.33 -11.13
CA GLY A 67 -5.00 -9.48 -10.79
C GLY A 67 -5.00 -9.00 -9.34
N CYS A 68 -5.24 -9.90 -8.37
CA CYS A 68 -5.00 -9.65 -6.96
C CYS A 68 -3.55 -9.23 -6.69
N LEU A 69 -3.31 -8.62 -5.55
CA LEU A 69 -1.94 -8.29 -5.13
C LEU A 69 -1.11 -9.56 -4.92
N ARG A 70 0.15 -9.48 -5.26
CA ARG A 70 1.19 -10.42 -4.89
C ARG A 70 2.20 -9.69 -4.04
N VAL A 71 2.58 -10.25 -2.92
CA VAL A 71 3.54 -9.66 -1.98
C VAL A 71 4.75 -10.56 -1.81
N ILE A 72 5.90 -9.98 -1.47
CA ILE A 72 7.08 -10.72 -1.04
C ILE A 72 7.14 -10.62 0.50
N PRO A 73 6.74 -11.66 1.25
CA PRO A 73 6.69 -11.61 2.70
C PRO A 73 8.07 -11.26 3.30
N GLY A 74 8.09 -10.41 4.33
CA GLY A 74 9.31 -10.00 5.02
C GLY A 74 10.16 -8.96 4.28
N SER A 75 9.89 -8.65 3.01
CA SER A 75 10.74 -7.73 2.23
C SER A 75 10.80 -6.30 2.75
N HIS A 76 9.87 -5.89 3.60
CA HIS A 76 9.85 -4.57 4.24
C HIS A 76 10.98 -4.38 5.28
N THR A 77 11.55 -5.47 5.79
CA THR A 77 12.65 -5.43 6.76
C THR A 77 14.04 -5.45 6.11
N HIS A 78 14.10 -5.66 4.79
CA HIS A 78 15.34 -5.76 4.05
C HIS A 78 15.79 -4.41 3.51
N GLU A 79 17.10 -4.16 3.54
CA GLU A 79 17.72 -3.07 2.81
C GLU A 79 18.06 -3.53 1.39
N PHE A 80 17.75 -2.69 0.42
CA PHE A 80 18.02 -2.96 -0.99
C PHE A 80 19.06 -1.96 -1.51
N SER A 81 20.18 -2.45 -2.01
CA SER A 81 21.15 -1.61 -2.68
C SER A 81 20.55 -0.98 -3.94
N SER A 82 20.99 0.23 -4.29
CA SER A 82 20.48 0.97 -5.46
C SER A 82 20.57 0.17 -6.77
N GLY A 83 21.56 -0.71 -6.93
CA GLY A 83 21.71 -1.56 -8.11
C GLY A 83 20.63 -2.62 -8.29
N ARG A 84 19.85 -2.92 -7.24
CA ARG A 84 18.74 -3.89 -7.29
C ARG A 84 17.42 -3.29 -7.80
N LEU A 85 17.35 -1.98 -7.85
CA LEU A 85 16.20 -1.23 -8.36
C LEU A 85 16.59 -0.56 -9.68
N ASP A 86 15.60 -0.28 -10.53
CA ASP A 86 15.78 0.55 -11.71
C ASP A 86 15.69 2.06 -11.35
N ALA A 87 15.81 2.92 -12.35
CA ALA A 87 15.76 4.38 -12.17
C ALA A 87 14.43 4.88 -11.62
N ASP A 88 13.35 4.12 -11.82
CA ASP A 88 12.01 4.40 -11.33
C ASP A 88 11.71 3.68 -10.01
N LEU A 89 12.71 3.11 -9.35
CA LEU A 89 12.62 2.37 -8.09
C LEU A 89 11.73 1.11 -8.17
N PHE A 90 11.61 0.50 -9.33
CA PHE A 90 11.06 -0.85 -9.45
C PHE A 90 12.15 -1.90 -9.25
N LEU A 91 11.76 -3.05 -8.69
CA LEU A 91 12.67 -4.17 -8.50
C LEU A 91 13.09 -4.74 -9.86
N ARG A 92 14.38 -4.76 -10.16
CA ARG A 92 14.93 -5.31 -11.40
C ARG A 92 14.73 -6.81 -11.47
N THR A 93 13.91 -7.27 -12.42
CA THR A 93 13.56 -8.69 -12.55
C THR A 93 14.59 -9.50 -13.35
N ASP A 94 15.59 -8.84 -13.93
CA ASP A 94 16.70 -9.47 -14.66
C ASP A 94 17.77 -10.07 -13.71
N LEU A 95 17.93 -9.52 -12.52
CA LEU A 95 18.95 -9.93 -11.56
C LEU A 95 18.64 -11.29 -10.90
N PRO A 96 19.62 -12.22 -10.81
CA PRO A 96 19.41 -13.54 -10.19
C PRO A 96 18.91 -13.46 -8.73
N GLU A 97 19.47 -12.56 -7.91
CA GLU A 97 19.08 -12.35 -6.52
C GLU A 97 17.64 -11.84 -6.38
N ASN A 98 17.19 -10.97 -7.30
CA ASN A 98 15.82 -10.50 -7.33
C ASN A 98 14.85 -11.59 -7.82
N LYS A 99 15.26 -12.42 -8.79
CA LYS A 99 14.48 -13.60 -9.19
C LYS A 99 14.29 -14.56 -8.03
N GLY A 100 15.33 -14.78 -7.21
CA GLY A 100 15.25 -15.59 -6.00
C GLY A 100 14.24 -15.04 -4.98
N LEU A 101 14.22 -13.72 -4.80
CA LEU A 101 13.27 -13.03 -3.92
C LEU A 101 11.85 -13.13 -4.47
N ILE A 102 11.65 -12.86 -5.76
CA ILE A 102 10.33 -12.91 -6.43
C ILE A 102 9.71 -14.31 -6.38
N LYS A 103 10.51 -15.39 -6.41
CA LYS A 103 10.02 -16.76 -6.23
C LYS A 103 9.32 -17.01 -4.90
N GLN A 104 9.60 -16.20 -3.88
CA GLN A 104 8.95 -16.27 -2.56
C GLN A 104 7.61 -15.54 -2.51
N ALA A 105 7.25 -14.84 -3.58
CA ALA A 105 6.02 -14.06 -3.64
C ALA A 105 4.78 -14.92 -3.44
N ARG A 106 3.81 -14.35 -2.70
CA ARG A 106 2.51 -14.97 -2.42
C ARG A 106 1.40 -14.14 -3.04
N PRO A 107 0.42 -14.75 -3.71
CA PRO A 107 -0.81 -14.06 -4.06
C PRO A 107 -1.63 -13.80 -2.79
N ILE A 108 -2.28 -12.65 -2.72
CA ILE A 108 -3.21 -12.28 -1.65
C ILE A 108 -4.59 -12.26 -2.28
N GLU A 109 -5.31 -13.36 -2.13
CA GLU A 109 -6.70 -13.44 -2.54
C GLU A 109 -7.59 -12.91 -1.43
N LEU A 110 -8.54 -12.06 -1.77
CA LEU A 110 -9.44 -11.38 -0.84
C LEU A 110 -10.89 -11.59 -1.25
N ASN A 111 -11.79 -11.65 -0.29
CA ASN A 111 -13.22 -11.55 -0.50
C ASN A 111 -13.65 -10.09 -0.42
N GLU A 112 -14.84 -9.78 -0.91
CA GLU A 112 -15.46 -8.47 -0.74
C GLU A 112 -15.53 -8.09 0.76
N GLY A 113 -15.04 -6.90 1.09
CA GLY A 113 -14.98 -6.39 2.44
C GLY A 113 -13.70 -6.75 3.22
N ASP A 114 -12.86 -7.66 2.71
CA ASP A 114 -11.57 -7.94 3.33
C ASP A 114 -10.63 -6.72 3.25
N LEU A 115 -9.94 -6.45 4.34
CA LEU A 115 -8.98 -5.37 4.48
C LEU A 115 -7.56 -5.92 4.66
N LEU A 116 -6.70 -5.68 3.66
CA LEU A 116 -5.27 -5.96 3.76
C LEU A 116 -4.52 -4.73 4.25
N LEU A 117 -3.70 -4.88 5.28
CA LEU A 117 -2.80 -3.85 5.81
C LEU A 117 -1.36 -4.30 5.56
N PHE A 118 -0.53 -3.41 5.03
CA PHE A 118 0.87 -3.71 4.78
C PHE A 118 1.78 -2.49 4.90
N HIS A 119 3.02 -2.75 5.28
CA HIS A 119 4.04 -1.71 5.42
C HIS A 119 4.42 -1.13 4.06
N SER A 120 4.64 0.17 3.97
CA SER A 120 5.02 0.91 2.76
C SER A 120 6.25 0.35 2.03
N ARG A 121 7.15 -0.30 2.75
CA ARG A 121 8.36 -0.95 2.22
C ARG A 121 8.13 -2.41 1.77
N LEU A 122 6.90 -2.93 1.84
CA LEU A 122 6.62 -4.27 1.35
C LEU A 122 6.64 -4.28 -0.18
N PHE A 123 7.50 -5.12 -0.80
CA PHE A 123 7.45 -5.32 -2.24
C PHE A 123 6.16 -6.02 -2.63
N HIS A 124 5.44 -5.37 -3.53
CA HIS A 124 4.21 -5.92 -4.08
C HIS A 124 4.08 -5.64 -5.59
N ALA A 125 3.24 -6.40 -6.22
CA ALA A 125 2.96 -6.33 -7.65
C ALA A 125 1.55 -6.85 -7.93
N ALA A 126 1.03 -6.65 -9.14
CA ALA A 126 -0.24 -7.23 -9.57
C ALA A 126 -0.23 -7.55 -11.07
N SER A 127 -0.80 -8.70 -11.43
CA SER A 127 -0.95 -9.11 -12.82
C SER A 127 -2.10 -8.35 -13.51
N ARG A 128 -2.27 -8.59 -14.80
CA ARG A 128 -3.44 -8.13 -15.55
C ARG A 128 -4.69 -8.86 -15.07
N ASN A 129 -5.83 -8.18 -15.20
CA ASN A 129 -7.13 -8.82 -15.09
C ASN A 129 -7.42 -9.58 -16.39
N ARG A 130 -7.62 -10.89 -16.26
CA ARG A 130 -7.92 -11.83 -17.36
C ARG A 130 -9.36 -12.30 -17.34
N THR A 131 -10.18 -11.71 -16.48
CA THR A 131 -11.62 -12.01 -16.40
C THR A 131 -12.42 -11.00 -17.23
N ASP A 132 -13.71 -11.18 -17.29
CA ASP A 132 -14.69 -10.33 -17.96
C ASP A 132 -15.29 -9.24 -17.03
N ARG A 133 -14.89 -9.24 -15.74
CA ARG A 133 -15.40 -8.30 -14.73
C ARG A 133 -14.31 -7.34 -14.25
N VAL A 134 -14.70 -6.10 -13.99
CA VAL A 134 -13.79 -5.12 -13.40
C VAL A 134 -13.49 -5.48 -11.94
N LYS A 135 -12.22 -5.45 -11.56
CA LYS A 135 -11.82 -5.52 -10.17
C LYS A 135 -11.73 -4.12 -9.57
N TYR A 136 -12.27 -3.94 -8.38
CA TYR A 136 -12.26 -2.68 -7.63
C TYR A 136 -11.64 -2.87 -6.25
N SER A 137 -10.84 -1.90 -5.83
CA SER A 137 -10.26 -1.84 -4.49
C SER A 137 -10.16 -0.39 -4.04
N LEU A 138 -10.22 -0.13 -2.73
CA LEU A 138 -9.89 1.17 -2.16
C LEU A 138 -8.49 1.11 -1.54
N ALA A 139 -7.68 2.11 -1.83
CA ALA A 139 -6.35 2.24 -1.26
C ALA A 139 -6.22 3.54 -0.46
N PHE A 140 -5.71 3.45 0.77
CA PHE A 140 -5.41 4.58 1.64
C PHE A 140 -4.03 4.42 2.28
N THR A 141 -3.43 5.55 2.65
CA THR A 141 -2.10 5.60 3.25
C THR A 141 -2.16 6.27 4.61
N TYR A 142 -1.57 5.62 5.61
CA TYR A 142 -1.53 6.12 6.99
C TYR A 142 -0.10 6.23 7.49
N HIS A 143 0.12 7.22 8.36
CA HIS A 143 1.38 7.43 9.08
C HIS A 143 1.12 7.83 10.52
N GLY A 144 2.12 7.73 11.38
CA GLY A 144 2.04 8.22 12.75
C GLY A 144 2.08 9.75 12.82
N VAL A 145 1.48 10.33 13.84
CA VAL A 145 1.44 11.80 14.03
C VAL A 145 2.83 12.43 14.09
N SER A 146 3.82 11.71 14.62
CA SER A 146 5.21 12.17 14.71
C SER A 146 6.05 11.96 13.43
N ASN A 147 5.50 11.25 12.44
CA ASN A 147 6.15 11.02 11.14
C ASN A 147 5.65 12.05 10.13
N VAL A 148 6.34 13.15 10.00
CA VAL A 148 5.88 14.28 9.20
C VAL A 148 6.34 14.20 7.73
N PRO A 149 5.52 14.68 6.78
CA PRO A 149 5.95 14.77 5.39
C PRO A 149 7.04 15.83 5.22
N ILE A 150 8.05 15.53 4.40
CA ILE A 150 9.15 16.45 4.09
C ILE A 150 8.61 17.65 3.31
N GLU A 151 8.90 18.85 3.81
CA GLU A 151 8.47 20.11 3.18
C GLU A 151 8.87 20.22 1.71
N ARG A 152 8.06 20.92 0.92
CA ARG A 152 8.24 21.15 -0.52
C ARG A 152 8.22 19.89 -1.38
N THR A 153 7.82 18.74 -0.83
CA THR A 153 7.56 17.52 -1.58
C THR A 153 6.06 17.35 -1.87
N ARG A 154 5.74 16.39 -2.75
CA ARG A 154 4.34 16.01 -3.00
C ARG A 154 3.63 15.57 -1.72
N SER A 155 4.33 14.91 -0.80
CA SER A 155 3.75 14.39 0.45
C SER A 155 3.23 15.51 1.36
N ALA A 156 3.86 16.69 1.34
CA ALA A 156 3.45 17.86 2.12
C ALA A 156 2.41 18.76 1.42
N ARG A 157 1.92 18.38 0.24
CA ARG A 157 1.01 19.24 -0.56
C ARG A 157 -0.32 19.52 0.12
N PHE A 158 -0.85 18.53 0.84
CA PHE A 158 -2.10 18.62 1.60
C PHE A 158 -1.86 18.15 3.03
N PRO A 159 -2.49 18.80 4.04
CA PRO A 159 -2.36 18.35 5.42
C PRO A 159 -2.93 16.96 5.60
N SER A 160 -2.31 16.16 6.47
CA SER A 160 -2.86 14.87 6.85
C SER A 160 -4.05 15.05 7.79
N ILE A 161 -4.98 14.10 7.75
CA ILE A 161 -6.20 14.11 8.56
C ILE A 161 -5.99 13.19 9.77
N ALA A 162 -6.16 13.71 10.99
CA ALA A 162 -6.12 12.91 12.18
C ALA A 162 -7.31 11.92 12.21
N LEU A 163 -7.05 10.67 12.54
CA LEU A 163 -8.10 9.69 12.84
C LEU A 163 -8.62 9.93 14.26
N ALA A 164 -9.31 11.05 14.46
CA ALA A 164 -9.83 11.44 15.78
C ALA A 164 -10.76 10.39 16.37
N PRO A 165 -10.84 10.26 17.72
CA PRO A 165 -11.92 9.51 18.36
C PRO A 165 -13.27 10.12 17.96
N PRO A 166 -14.36 9.34 17.96
CA PRO A 166 -15.70 9.91 17.78
C PRO A 166 -15.91 11.01 18.84
N PRO A 167 -16.64 12.09 18.52
CA PRO A 167 -16.95 13.12 19.48
C PRO A 167 -17.61 12.45 20.69
N ILE A 168 -17.14 12.80 21.89
CA ILE A 168 -17.77 12.37 23.13
C ILE A 168 -19.20 12.92 23.09
N SER A 169 -20.21 12.03 23.01
CA SER A 169 -21.59 12.45 23.14
C SER A 169 -21.72 13.14 24.50
N ALA A 170 -22.02 14.45 24.49
CA ALA A 170 -22.36 15.12 25.72
C ALA A 170 -23.55 14.37 26.33
N SER A 171 -23.31 13.73 27.47
CA SER A 171 -24.39 13.13 28.25
C SER A 171 -25.28 14.27 28.70
N THR A 172 -26.47 14.34 28.13
CA THR A 172 -27.57 15.20 28.59
C THR A 172 -28.17 14.65 29.85
#